data_eaa52710d14f8aa7813c5593abf56d60
#
_entry.id   eaa52710d14f8aa7813c5593abf56d60
#
_cell.length_a   1.000
_cell.length_b   1.000
_cell.length_c   1.000
_cell.angle_alpha   90.00
_cell.angle_beta   90.00
_cell.angle_gamma   90.00
#
_symmetry.space_group_name_H-M   'P 1'
#
loop_
_entity.id
_entity.type
_entity.pdbx_description
1 polymer ?
#
loop_
_entity_poly.entity_id
_entity_poly.type
_entity_poly.pdbx_seq_one_letter_code
_entity_poly.pdbx_strand_id
1 'polypeptide(L)'
;MLVGERDVEFRLLVGLPARGRRVLGKQAAQLLTQDVPRLAQRAAAVSRQALEDAVWLLRDQEALRAELPGRGLVAFVADGANLPRASGASDLPLDGGVPFRSPEPLRVTFDLPSGRTVTGMGVPEGLTVIVGGGYHGKSTLLRALERLSLIHISEPTRL
;
A
#
# COMPACT_ATOMS: atom_id res chain seq x y z
N MET A 1 -10.23 5.78 -14.12
CA MET A 1 -9.89 4.62 -14.97
C MET A 1 -11.00 3.61 -14.83
N LEU A 2 -11.53 3.12 -15.93
CA LEU A 2 -12.48 2.01 -15.96
C LEU A 2 -11.83 0.85 -16.72
N VAL A 3 -11.99 -0.37 -16.23
CA VAL A 3 -11.41 -1.57 -16.84
C VAL A 3 -12.57 -2.40 -17.36
N GLY A 4 -12.66 -2.58 -18.67
CA GLY A 4 -13.57 -3.49 -19.35
C GLY A 4 -12.93 -4.86 -19.57
N GLU A 5 -13.66 -5.78 -20.21
CA GLU A 5 -13.12 -7.12 -20.52
C GLU A 5 -12.00 -7.11 -21.55
N ARG A 6 -11.97 -6.13 -22.44
CA ARG A 6 -11.02 -6.04 -23.57
C ARG A 6 -10.36 -4.67 -23.73
N ASP A 7 -10.75 -3.69 -22.91
CA ASP A 7 -10.34 -2.31 -23.01
C ASP A 7 -10.14 -1.66 -21.65
N VAL A 8 -9.39 -0.57 -21.64
CA VAL A 8 -9.20 0.28 -20.46
C VAL A 8 -9.53 1.70 -20.86
N GLU A 9 -10.50 2.30 -20.19
CA GLU A 9 -10.89 3.69 -20.40
C GLU A 9 -10.19 4.61 -19.40
N PHE A 10 -9.47 5.59 -19.93
CA PHE A 10 -8.86 6.67 -19.14
C PHE A 10 -9.69 7.94 -19.30
N ARG A 11 -10.28 8.44 -18.20
CA ARG A 11 -10.94 9.75 -18.16
C ARG A 11 -10.00 10.75 -17.50
N LEU A 12 -9.55 11.73 -18.27
CA LEU A 12 -8.56 12.71 -17.85
C LEU A 12 -9.14 14.11 -17.97
N LEU A 13 -8.88 14.95 -16.98
CA LEU A 13 -9.08 16.39 -17.06
C LEU A 13 -7.75 17.02 -17.42
N VAL A 14 -7.73 17.72 -18.55
CA VAL A 14 -6.52 18.33 -19.08
C VAL A 14 -6.70 19.85 -19.12
N GLY A 15 -5.92 20.58 -18.29
CA GLY A 15 -5.85 22.03 -18.35
C GLY A 15 -5.10 22.47 -19.61
N LEU A 16 -5.74 23.26 -20.47
CA LEU A 16 -5.06 23.82 -21.64
C LEU A 16 -4.13 24.97 -21.22
N PRO A 17 -2.89 25.01 -21.72
CA PRO A 17 -1.95 26.08 -21.42
C PRO A 17 -2.45 27.42 -21.99
N ALA A 18 -2.48 28.43 -21.14
CA ALA A 18 -2.96 29.76 -21.49
C ALA A 18 -2.07 30.85 -20.89
N ARG A 19 -2.04 32.02 -21.54
CA ARG A 19 -1.43 33.24 -21.01
C ARG A 19 -2.50 34.32 -20.95
N GLY A 20 -2.95 34.63 -19.75
CA GLY A 20 -4.14 35.47 -19.55
C GLY A 20 -5.36 34.81 -20.19
N ARG A 21 -6.06 35.53 -21.10
CA ARG A 21 -7.25 35.02 -21.80
C ARG A 21 -6.94 34.30 -23.12
N ARG A 22 -5.67 34.11 -23.49
CA ARG A 22 -5.26 33.47 -24.75
C ARG A 22 -4.76 32.06 -24.50
N VAL A 23 -5.33 31.06 -25.20
CA VAL A 23 -4.82 29.70 -25.26
C VAL A 23 -3.52 29.69 -26.08
N LEU A 24 -2.50 28.98 -25.57
CA LEU A 24 -1.23 28.79 -26.28
C LEU A 24 -1.38 27.60 -27.22
N GLY A 25 -1.92 27.83 -28.42
CA GLY A 25 -2.37 26.79 -29.36
C GLY A 25 -1.30 25.74 -29.70
N LYS A 26 -0.04 26.12 -29.92
CA LYS A 26 1.06 25.17 -30.21
C LYS A 26 1.32 24.23 -29.00
N GLN A 27 1.32 24.78 -27.79
CA GLN A 27 1.51 23.98 -26.58
C GLN A 27 0.30 23.09 -26.29
N ALA A 28 -0.92 23.62 -26.52
CA ALA A 28 -2.14 22.83 -26.39
C ALA A 28 -2.16 21.67 -27.40
N ALA A 29 -1.77 21.89 -28.63
CA ALA A 29 -1.64 20.85 -29.65
C ALA A 29 -0.61 19.78 -29.22
N GLN A 30 0.57 20.18 -28.78
CA GLN A 30 1.58 19.23 -28.27
C GLN A 30 1.04 18.41 -27.10
N LEU A 31 0.43 19.05 -26.12
CA LEU A 31 -0.17 18.41 -24.95
C LEU A 31 -1.18 17.35 -25.37
N LEU A 32 -2.14 17.67 -26.26
CA LEU A 32 -3.21 16.77 -26.66
C LEU A 32 -2.76 15.68 -27.62
N THR A 33 -1.82 15.97 -28.55
CA THR A 33 -1.42 15.02 -29.59
C THR A 33 -0.18 14.18 -29.25
N GLN A 34 0.59 14.60 -28.25
CA GLN A 34 1.84 13.89 -27.86
C GLN A 34 1.84 13.49 -26.39
N ASP A 35 1.65 14.43 -25.47
CA ASP A 35 1.87 14.18 -24.05
C ASP A 35 0.76 13.30 -23.46
N VAL A 36 -0.52 13.60 -23.75
CA VAL A 36 -1.66 12.79 -23.28
C VAL A 36 -1.61 11.35 -23.83
N PRO A 37 -1.37 11.11 -25.16
CA PRO A 37 -1.21 9.75 -25.67
C PRO A 37 -0.02 9.00 -25.06
N ARG A 38 1.12 9.65 -24.85
CA ARG A 38 2.28 9.04 -24.18
C ARG A 38 1.96 8.66 -22.72
N LEU A 39 1.23 9.52 -22.01
CA LEU A 39 0.81 9.23 -20.64
C LEU A 39 -0.12 8.01 -20.60
N ALA A 40 -1.11 7.94 -21.50
CA ALA A 40 -2.01 6.81 -21.60
C ALA A 40 -1.27 5.50 -21.93
N GLN A 41 -0.33 5.54 -22.89
CA GLN A 41 0.52 4.39 -23.23
C GLN A 41 1.35 3.91 -22.03
N ARG A 42 1.97 4.83 -21.29
CA ARG A 42 2.75 4.49 -20.08
C ARG A 42 1.86 3.91 -18.97
N ALA A 43 0.67 4.47 -18.79
CA ALA A 43 -0.28 3.97 -17.81
C ALA A 43 -0.83 2.58 -18.17
N ALA A 44 -0.92 2.26 -19.46
CA ALA A 44 -1.33 0.96 -19.95
C ALA A 44 -0.18 -0.07 -20.00
N ALA A 45 1.06 0.38 -19.96
CA ALA A 45 2.25 -0.49 -20.04
C ALA A 45 2.60 -1.11 -18.67
N VAL A 46 1.64 -1.78 -18.06
CA VAL A 46 1.86 -2.53 -16.81
C VAL A 46 2.29 -3.95 -17.16
N SER A 47 3.34 -4.44 -16.53
CA SER A 47 3.76 -5.83 -16.74
C SER A 47 2.70 -6.80 -16.21
N ARG A 48 2.49 -7.90 -16.92
CA ARG A 48 1.56 -8.96 -16.48
C ARG A 48 1.93 -9.47 -15.09
N GLN A 49 3.21 -9.71 -14.85
CA GLN A 49 3.70 -10.17 -13.56
C GLN A 49 3.34 -9.19 -12.43
N ALA A 50 3.53 -7.89 -12.65
CA ALA A 50 3.19 -6.88 -11.64
C ALA A 50 1.68 -6.82 -11.34
N LEU A 51 0.83 -7.11 -12.33
CA LEU A 51 -0.62 -7.23 -12.12
C LEU A 51 -0.96 -8.49 -11.32
N GLU A 52 -0.37 -9.63 -11.68
CA GLU A 52 -0.57 -10.90 -10.97
C GLU A 52 -0.12 -10.79 -9.52
N ASP A 53 1.04 -10.20 -9.26
CA ASP A 53 1.56 -9.95 -7.92
C ASP A 53 0.62 -9.06 -7.10
N ALA A 54 0.10 -7.98 -7.70
CA ALA A 54 -0.85 -7.08 -7.04
C ALA A 54 -2.19 -7.77 -6.73
N VAL A 55 -2.68 -8.62 -7.63
CA VAL A 55 -3.91 -9.39 -7.40
C VAL A 55 -3.71 -10.40 -6.28
N TRP A 56 -2.59 -11.12 -6.26
CA TRP A 56 -2.28 -12.05 -5.19
C TRP A 56 -2.11 -11.34 -3.84
N LEU A 57 -1.42 -10.20 -3.82
CA LEU A 57 -1.28 -9.39 -2.61
C LEU A 57 -2.64 -8.97 -2.05
N LEU A 58 -3.56 -8.51 -2.90
CA LEU A 58 -4.92 -8.14 -2.47
C LEU A 58 -5.68 -9.34 -1.91
N ARG A 59 -5.66 -10.48 -2.61
CA ARG A 59 -6.31 -11.72 -2.15
C ARG A 59 -5.76 -12.20 -0.82
N ASP A 60 -4.45 -12.16 -0.65
CA ASP A 60 -3.79 -12.53 0.60
C ASP A 60 -4.22 -11.62 1.75
N GLN A 61 -4.29 -10.31 1.50
CA GLN A 61 -4.77 -9.33 2.48
C GLN A 61 -6.24 -9.54 2.87
N GLU A 62 -7.10 -9.81 1.90
CA GLU A 62 -8.52 -10.07 2.16
C GLU A 62 -8.73 -11.36 2.93
N ALA A 63 -8.06 -12.44 2.56
CA ALA A 63 -8.13 -13.72 3.23
C ALA A 63 -7.63 -13.62 4.69
N LEU A 64 -6.47 -13.00 4.90
CA LEU A 64 -5.93 -12.79 6.24
C LEU A 64 -6.90 -11.94 7.10
N ARG A 65 -7.45 -10.86 6.53
CA ARG A 65 -8.44 -10.01 7.23
C ARG A 65 -9.70 -10.78 7.62
N ALA A 66 -10.19 -11.65 6.73
CA ALA A 66 -11.35 -12.49 7.00
C ALA A 66 -11.09 -13.53 8.11
N GLU A 67 -9.85 -13.99 8.26
CA GLU A 67 -9.46 -14.98 9.24
C GLU A 67 -9.22 -14.41 10.66
N LEU A 68 -8.89 -13.11 10.78
CA LEU A 68 -8.61 -12.47 12.09
C LEU A 68 -9.69 -12.71 13.14
N PRO A 69 -11.00 -12.44 12.87
CA PRO A 69 -12.03 -12.61 13.90
C PRO A 69 -12.15 -14.07 14.37
N GLY A 70 -11.99 -15.03 13.47
CA GLY A 70 -12.02 -16.46 13.82
C GLY A 70 -10.90 -16.90 14.77
N ARG A 71 -9.84 -16.10 14.87
CA ARG A 71 -8.72 -16.31 15.80
C ARG A 71 -8.76 -15.38 17.01
N GLY A 72 -9.84 -14.59 17.20
CA GLY A 72 -9.97 -13.61 18.28
C GLY A 72 -8.96 -12.46 18.15
N LEU A 73 -8.61 -12.07 16.91
CA LEU A 73 -7.65 -11.02 16.61
C LEU A 73 -8.37 -9.84 15.95
N VAL A 74 -7.90 -8.63 16.25
CA VAL A 74 -8.38 -7.37 15.63
C VAL A 74 -7.38 -6.78 14.65
N ALA A 75 -6.10 -7.17 14.74
CA ALA A 75 -5.06 -6.71 13.83
C ALA A 75 -3.90 -7.71 13.74
N PHE A 76 -3.09 -7.56 12.67
CA PHE A 76 -1.88 -8.34 12.45
C PHE A 76 -0.80 -7.44 11.88
N VAL A 77 0.43 -7.59 12.38
CA VAL A 77 1.62 -6.88 11.89
C VAL A 77 2.67 -7.92 11.52
N ALA A 78 2.96 -8.05 10.24
CA ALA A 78 3.91 -9.04 9.74
C ALA A 78 5.35 -8.76 10.22
N ASP A 79 6.09 -9.80 10.51
CA ASP A 79 7.54 -9.72 10.73
C ASP A 79 8.24 -9.22 9.45
N GLY A 80 9.25 -8.39 9.63
CA GLY A 80 9.97 -7.74 8.53
C GLY A 80 9.31 -6.45 8.03
N ALA A 81 8.12 -6.07 8.52
CA ALA A 81 7.46 -4.83 8.13
C ALA A 81 8.27 -3.59 8.52
N ASN A 82 8.46 -2.65 7.57
CA ASN A 82 9.07 -1.35 7.83
C ASN A 82 8.00 -0.36 8.32
N LEU A 83 7.80 -0.31 9.63
CA LEU A 83 6.76 0.52 10.25
C LEU A 83 7.10 2.02 10.29
N PRO A 84 8.36 2.46 10.54
CA PRO A 84 8.71 3.87 10.55
C PRO A 84 8.47 4.54 9.19
N ARG A 85 7.99 5.79 9.20
CA ARG A 85 7.80 6.62 8.02
C ARG A 85 8.89 7.66 7.92
N ALA A 86 9.21 8.09 6.70
CA ALA A 86 10.26 9.07 6.41
C ALA A 86 10.03 10.41 7.14
N SER A 87 8.78 10.80 7.36
CA SER A 87 8.40 11.96 8.19
C SER A 87 6.99 11.80 8.76
N GLY A 88 6.61 12.68 9.69
CA GLY A 88 5.26 12.70 10.27
C GLY A 88 4.14 13.00 9.28
N ALA A 89 4.47 13.60 8.14
CA ALA A 89 3.54 13.96 7.06
C ALA A 89 3.67 13.06 5.82
N SER A 90 4.55 12.05 5.83
CA SER A 90 4.80 11.16 4.70
C SER A 90 4.32 9.75 4.99
N ASP A 91 3.73 9.10 3.99
CA ASP A 91 3.38 7.67 4.03
C ASP A 91 4.51 6.78 3.50
N LEU A 92 5.58 7.38 2.96
CA LEU A 92 6.75 6.64 2.50
C LEU A 92 7.49 5.99 3.68
N PRO A 93 7.91 4.74 3.55
CA PRO A 93 8.73 4.07 4.58
C PRO A 93 10.05 4.82 4.82
N LEU A 94 10.56 4.76 6.03
CA LEU A 94 11.88 5.27 6.36
C LEU A 94 12.94 4.35 5.78
N ASP A 95 13.83 4.87 4.94
CA ASP A 95 14.97 4.12 4.44
C ASP A 95 15.88 3.69 5.59
N GLY A 96 16.29 2.43 5.60
CA GLY A 96 17.12 1.87 6.68
C GLY A 96 16.38 1.70 8.01
N GLY A 97 15.05 1.77 8.02
CA GLY A 97 14.25 1.50 9.21
C GLY A 97 14.48 0.07 9.73
N VAL A 98 14.44 -0.09 11.06
CA VAL A 98 14.55 -1.41 11.69
C VAL A 98 13.27 -2.23 11.38
N PRO A 99 13.40 -3.41 10.75
CA PRO A 99 12.25 -4.26 10.48
C PRO A 99 11.54 -4.69 11.76
N PHE A 100 10.21 -4.71 11.72
CA PHE A 100 9.41 -5.15 12.84
C PHE A 100 9.67 -6.64 13.14
N ARG A 101 9.69 -6.98 14.42
CA ARG A 101 9.78 -8.36 14.90
C ARG A 101 8.75 -8.60 15.98
N SER A 102 7.90 -9.58 15.77
CA SER A 102 6.84 -9.93 16.71
C SER A 102 7.40 -10.46 18.04
N PRO A 103 6.85 -10.03 19.19
CA PRO A 103 7.08 -10.69 20.47
C PRO A 103 6.58 -12.14 20.42
N GLU A 104 7.35 -13.05 20.97
CA GLU A 104 7.05 -14.49 20.89
C GLU A 104 5.64 -14.87 21.42
N PRO A 105 5.17 -14.31 22.53
CA PRO A 105 3.84 -14.62 23.05
C PRO A 105 2.67 -14.14 22.17
N LEU A 106 2.91 -13.19 21.27
CA LEU A 106 1.91 -12.64 20.37
C LEU A 106 2.10 -13.08 18.92
N ARG A 107 3.08 -13.97 18.69
CA ARG A 107 3.41 -14.44 17.34
C ARG A 107 2.35 -15.41 16.84
N VAL A 108 1.84 -15.12 15.67
CA VAL A 108 0.88 -15.95 14.93
C VAL A 108 1.34 -16.14 13.50
N THR A 109 0.87 -17.21 12.88
CA THR A 109 1.22 -17.56 11.50
C THR A 109 -0.06 -17.77 10.70
N PHE A 110 -0.07 -17.27 9.46
CA PHE A 110 -1.16 -17.42 8.51
C PHE A 110 -0.64 -18.03 7.21
N ASP A 111 -1.36 -19.00 6.69
CA ASP A 111 -1.16 -19.53 5.34
C ASP A 111 -2.07 -18.77 4.37
N LEU A 112 -1.50 -18.22 3.32
CA LEU A 112 -2.18 -17.30 2.42
C LEU A 112 -2.58 -18.00 1.12
N PRO A 113 -3.62 -17.52 0.41
CA PRO A 113 -4.08 -18.08 -0.86
C PRO A 113 -3.02 -18.16 -1.96
N SER A 114 -2.02 -17.27 -1.92
CA SER A 114 -0.86 -17.32 -2.83
C SER A 114 0.09 -18.49 -2.58
N GLY A 115 -0.14 -19.29 -1.54
CA GLY A 115 0.77 -20.34 -1.06
C GLY A 115 1.91 -19.84 -0.18
N ARG A 116 1.94 -18.55 0.16
CA ARG A 116 2.92 -17.97 1.09
C ARG A 116 2.43 -18.15 2.52
N THR A 117 3.38 -18.34 3.42
CA THR A 117 3.15 -18.31 4.87
C THR A 117 3.71 -17.01 5.42
N VAL A 118 2.94 -16.28 6.22
CA VAL A 118 3.38 -15.05 6.89
C VAL A 118 3.30 -15.23 8.40
N THR A 119 4.34 -14.76 9.09
CA THR A 119 4.42 -14.76 10.56
C THR A 119 4.50 -13.32 11.04
N GLY A 120 3.90 -13.04 12.19
CA GLY A 120 3.87 -11.70 12.73
C GLY A 120 3.16 -11.63 14.08
N MET A 121 2.93 -10.43 14.55
CA MET A 121 2.22 -10.15 15.80
C MET A 121 0.72 -10.06 15.55
N GLY A 122 -0.05 -10.93 16.20
CA GLY A 122 -1.49 -10.80 16.34
C GLY A 122 -1.84 -9.88 17.50
N VAL A 123 -2.77 -8.94 17.28
CA VAL A 123 -3.33 -8.10 18.35
C VAL A 123 -4.66 -8.72 18.75
N PRO A 124 -4.80 -9.21 19.99
CA PRO A 124 -6.04 -9.87 20.43
C PRO A 124 -7.18 -8.87 20.61
N GLU A 125 -8.41 -9.38 20.55
CA GLU A 125 -9.60 -8.64 20.94
C GLU A 125 -9.52 -8.21 22.42
N GLY A 126 -10.23 -7.12 22.76
CA GLY A 126 -10.29 -6.59 24.12
C GLY A 126 -9.32 -5.46 24.38
N LEU A 127 -8.82 -5.34 25.59
CA LEU A 127 -7.94 -4.25 26.00
C LEU A 127 -6.47 -4.64 25.86
N THR A 128 -5.78 -4.02 24.91
CA THR A 128 -4.33 -4.16 24.73
C THR A 128 -3.61 -2.88 25.16
N VAL A 129 -2.65 -3.01 26.06
CA VAL A 129 -1.86 -1.86 26.58
C VAL A 129 -0.45 -1.91 26.02
N ILE A 130 -0.05 -0.84 25.32
CA ILE A 130 1.29 -0.69 24.75
C ILE A 130 2.10 0.23 25.67
N VAL A 131 3.08 -0.32 26.38
CA VAL A 131 3.92 0.40 27.32
C VAL A 131 5.38 0.48 26.87
N GLY A 132 6.12 1.43 27.40
CA GLY A 132 7.56 1.60 27.10
C GLY A 132 8.02 3.05 27.25
N GLY A 133 9.32 3.27 27.28
CA GLY A 133 9.97 4.59 27.37
C GLY A 133 9.77 5.48 26.14
N GLY A 134 10.28 6.70 26.18
CA GLY A 134 10.35 7.59 25.02
C GLY A 134 11.16 6.96 23.89
N TYR A 135 10.82 7.27 22.65
CA TYR A 135 11.50 6.80 21.42
C TYR A 135 11.54 5.28 21.18
N HIS A 136 10.76 4.47 21.89
CA HIS A 136 10.67 3.01 21.73
C HIS A 136 9.66 2.55 20.66
N GLY A 137 9.27 3.41 19.72
CA GLY A 137 8.43 3.03 18.58
C GLY A 137 6.94 2.81 18.87
N LYS A 138 6.44 3.10 20.11
CA LYS A 138 5.00 2.94 20.45
C LYS A 138 4.07 3.69 19.51
N SER A 139 4.35 4.98 19.30
CA SER A 139 3.55 5.82 18.40
C SER A 139 3.66 5.38 16.95
N THR A 140 4.79 4.80 16.54
CA THR A 140 5.00 4.23 15.21
C THR A 140 4.12 3.02 14.99
N LEU A 141 4.11 2.10 15.97
CA LEU A 141 3.24 0.92 15.94
C LEU A 141 1.76 1.32 15.95
N LEU A 142 1.37 2.24 16.84
CA LEU A 142 -0.02 2.70 16.92
C LEU A 142 -0.50 3.36 15.62
N ARG A 143 0.33 4.21 15.01
CA ARG A 143 0.04 4.82 13.71
C ARG A 143 -0.02 3.79 12.58
N ALA A 144 0.80 2.75 12.63
CA ALA A 144 0.74 1.66 11.67
C ALA A 144 -0.60 0.92 11.80
N LEU A 145 -1.03 0.59 13.01
CA LEU A 145 -2.34 -0.03 13.26
C LEU A 145 -3.51 0.85 12.83
N GLU A 146 -3.44 2.16 13.08
CA GLU A 146 -4.47 3.13 12.72
C GLU A 146 -4.60 3.33 11.21
N ARG A 147 -3.47 3.54 10.50
CA ARG A 147 -3.47 3.88 9.07
C ARG A 147 -3.62 2.67 8.15
N LEU A 148 -3.11 1.54 8.55
CA LEU A 148 -3.04 0.35 7.70
C LEU A 148 -4.27 -0.52 7.87
N SER A 149 -5.26 -0.06 8.63
CA SER A 149 -6.48 -0.79 8.95
C SER A 149 -6.31 -2.29 8.71
N LEU A 150 -5.50 -2.90 9.58
CA LEU A 150 -5.47 -4.32 9.87
C LEU A 150 -4.34 -5.16 9.27
N ILE A 151 -3.71 -4.82 8.14
CA ILE A 151 -2.68 -5.72 7.58
C ILE A 151 -1.56 -4.94 6.91
N HIS A 152 -0.37 -5.03 7.47
CA HIS A 152 0.85 -4.66 6.76
C HIS A 152 1.59 -5.94 6.37
N ILE A 153 1.21 -6.50 5.25
CA ILE A 153 2.09 -7.41 4.52
C ILE A 153 3.05 -6.51 3.77
N SER A 154 4.31 -6.46 4.21
CA SER A 154 5.33 -5.68 3.54
C SER A 154 5.40 -6.08 2.07
N GLU A 155 5.10 -5.14 1.18
CA GLU A 155 5.57 -5.28 -0.19
C GLU A 155 7.10 -5.39 -0.17
N PRO A 156 7.70 -6.32 -0.92
CA PRO A 156 9.12 -6.22 -1.21
C PRO A 156 9.31 -4.84 -1.85
N THR A 157 10.23 -4.06 -1.29
CA THR A 157 10.60 -2.73 -1.73
C THR A 157 10.71 -2.73 -3.26
N ARG A 158 9.79 -2.09 -3.94
CA ARG A 158 9.97 -1.83 -5.37
C ARG A 158 10.99 -0.71 -5.50
N LEU A 159 12.06 -1.07 -6.16
CA LEU A 159 13.03 -0.16 -6.77
C LEU A 159 12.36 0.81 -7.75
#